data_7684ad944266134b2841d45d3d13763f
#
_entry.id   7684ad944266134b2841d45d3d13763f
#
_cell.length_a   1.000
_cell.length_b   1.000
_cell.length_c   1.000
_cell.angle_alpha   90.00
_cell.angle_beta   90.00
_cell.angle_gamma   90.00
#
_symmetry.space_group_name_H-M   'P 1'
#
loop_
_entity.id
_entity.type
_entity.pdbx_description
1 polymer ?
#
loop_
_entity_poly.entity_id
_entity_poly.type
_entity_poly.pdbx_seq_one_letter_code
_entity_poly.pdbx_strand_id
1 'polypeptide(L)'
;MGTLKRKSGEEASSESPPPLQKKIHHGGDGSALAVEAVGCVHDVSYHEGYVPSASSAHLPPDSKPAKEFPFTLEPFQSEAINCLNNGESVLVSAHTSAGKTVVALYAIAMSLRNNQRVIYSSPIKALSNQKYREFKEEFSDVGLMTGDVTIDPNASCLVMTTEIWRSMQYKGSEVVRELAWVVFDEVHYMRDRERGVVWEQSNVMAPKNSRFVFLSATVPNAKEFADWVAKVHKQPCHIVYTDYRPTPLQHYIFPAGGKEIMMAKMDLNDDDEKGNIETIFWSAMDMLSDDDKKLSQVSNMLPLLKRGIGVHHSGLLPILKEVIEILFQEGLIKRLQYWVKHAC
;
A
#
# COMPACT_ATOMS: atom_id res chain seq x y z
N MET A 1 48.20 -14.66 -48.97
CA MET A 1 47.29 -14.20 -50.05
C MET A 1 46.03 -15.00 -49.99
N GLY A 2 44.93 -14.35 -49.73
CA GLY A 2 43.61 -14.98 -49.63
C GLY A 2 42.62 -14.02 -49.00
N THR A 3 42.11 -13.12 -49.79
CA THR A 3 41.10 -12.11 -49.44
C THR A 3 39.74 -12.76 -49.34
N LEU A 4 39.07 -12.69 -48.15
CA LEU A 4 37.70 -13.07 -47.97
C LEU A 4 36.81 -11.83 -47.97
N LYS A 5 35.89 -11.78 -48.93
CA LYS A 5 34.86 -10.77 -49.14
C LYS A 5 33.80 -10.85 -48.04
N ARG A 6 33.48 -9.70 -47.43
CA ARG A 6 32.30 -9.50 -46.58
C ARG A 6 31.03 -9.48 -47.46
N LYS A 7 30.05 -10.33 -47.09
CA LYS A 7 28.66 -10.20 -47.53
C LYS A 7 27.88 -9.34 -46.54
N SER A 8 27.17 -8.35 -47.08
CA SER A 8 26.22 -7.50 -46.37
C SER A 8 25.01 -8.30 -45.88
N GLY A 9 24.71 -8.16 -44.57
CA GLY A 9 23.51 -8.77 -43.97
C GLY A 9 22.31 -7.85 -44.06
N GLU A 10 21.16 -8.49 -44.15
CA GLU A 10 19.84 -7.92 -44.19
C GLU A 10 19.44 -7.24 -42.88
N GLU A 11 18.82 -6.08 -43.00
CA GLU A 11 18.19 -5.34 -41.91
C GLU A 11 16.90 -6.06 -41.52
N ALA A 12 16.81 -6.52 -40.27
CA ALA A 12 15.57 -6.98 -39.68
C ALA A 12 14.83 -5.76 -39.08
N SER A 13 13.74 -5.40 -39.71
CA SER A 13 12.80 -4.39 -39.24
C SER A 13 12.09 -4.87 -37.97
N SER A 14 12.29 -4.18 -36.86
CA SER A 14 11.51 -4.34 -35.63
C SER A 14 10.18 -3.60 -35.77
N GLU A 15 9.11 -4.30 -36.05
CA GLU A 15 7.75 -3.78 -35.94
C GLU A 15 7.33 -3.71 -34.48
N SER A 16 7.01 -2.48 -34.02
CA SER A 16 6.35 -2.21 -32.75
C SER A 16 4.85 -2.52 -32.89
N PRO A 17 4.19 -3.08 -31.88
CA PRO A 17 2.75 -3.32 -31.96
C PRO A 17 1.98 -1.99 -31.97
N PRO A 18 0.83 -1.92 -32.70
CA PRO A 18 0.08 -0.68 -32.86
C PRO A 18 -0.66 -0.30 -31.57
N PRO A 19 -0.88 1.02 -31.33
CA PRO A 19 -1.63 1.50 -30.17
C PRO A 19 -3.12 1.17 -30.32
N LEU A 20 -3.74 0.71 -29.25
CA LEU A 20 -5.18 0.48 -29.13
C LEU A 20 -5.95 1.78 -29.41
N GLN A 21 -6.67 1.81 -30.51
CA GLN A 21 -7.54 2.92 -30.90
C GLN A 21 -8.80 2.92 -30.00
N LYS A 22 -8.97 3.97 -29.21
CA LYS A 22 -10.24 4.31 -28.56
C LYS A 22 -11.26 4.74 -29.63
N LYS A 23 -12.33 3.99 -29.80
CA LYS A 23 -13.50 4.43 -30.56
C LYS A 23 -14.24 5.51 -29.77
N ILE A 24 -14.21 6.73 -30.26
CA ILE A 24 -15.04 7.85 -29.78
C ILE A 24 -16.35 7.77 -30.57
N HIS A 25 -17.46 7.49 -29.91
CA HIS A 25 -18.80 7.73 -30.45
C HIS A 25 -19.26 9.12 -29.99
N HIS A 26 -19.41 10.04 -30.93
CA HIS A 26 -20.16 11.27 -30.74
C HIS A 26 -21.66 10.98 -30.98
N GLY A 27 -22.47 11.20 -29.96
CA GLY A 27 -23.92 11.30 -30.06
C GLY A 27 -24.39 12.20 -28.92
N GLY A 28 -24.96 13.37 -29.26
CA GLY A 28 -25.34 14.40 -28.31
C GLY A 28 -26.64 14.06 -27.57
N ASP A 29 -26.78 14.62 -26.46
CA ASP A 29 -27.87 15.41 -25.88
C ASP A 29 -27.97 15.18 -24.36
N GLY A 30 -28.25 16.24 -23.65
CA GLY A 30 -28.07 16.42 -22.23
C GLY A 30 -28.78 15.42 -21.31
N SER A 31 -28.05 14.90 -20.37
CA SER A 31 -28.52 14.62 -19.00
C SER A 31 -27.32 14.15 -18.14
N ALA A 32 -27.29 14.65 -16.90
CA ALA A 32 -26.58 14.13 -15.74
C ALA A 32 -25.31 13.28 -15.99
N LEU A 33 -24.15 13.80 -15.57
CA LEU A 33 -22.90 13.04 -15.43
C LEU A 33 -23.16 11.75 -14.66
N ALA A 34 -23.41 10.67 -15.40
CA ALA A 34 -23.28 9.33 -14.87
C ALA A 34 -21.79 9.13 -14.58
N VAL A 35 -21.42 9.08 -13.31
CA VAL A 35 -20.13 8.58 -12.86
C VAL A 35 -20.07 7.15 -13.36
N GLU A 36 -19.30 6.87 -14.41
CA GLU A 36 -18.99 5.51 -14.81
C GLU A 36 -18.45 4.80 -13.57
N ALA A 37 -19.13 3.74 -13.15
CA ALA A 37 -18.67 2.91 -12.04
C ALA A 37 -17.29 2.36 -12.42
N VAL A 38 -16.26 2.85 -11.75
CA VAL A 38 -14.89 2.39 -11.95
C VAL A 38 -14.84 0.96 -11.44
N GLY A 39 -14.92 -0.01 -12.36
CA GLY A 39 -14.90 -1.42 -12.05
C GLY A 39 -13.56 -1.86 -11.46
N CYS A 40 -13.56 -2.93 -10.68
CA CYS A 40 -12.36 -3.68 -10.36
C CYS A 40 -12.20 -4.86 -11.32
N VAL A 41 -10.97 -5.34 -11.47
CA VAL A 41 -10.67 -6.58 -12.18
C VAL A 41 -10.46 -7.67 -11.15
N HIS A 42 -11.10 -8.82 -11.35
CA HIS A 42 -10.93 -10.00 -10.51
C HIS A 42 -10.43 -11.17 -11.38
N ASP A 43 -9.34 -11.79 -10.95
CA ASP A 43 -8.76 -12.99 -11.56
C ASP A 43 -8.44 -14.01 -10.45
N VAL A 44 -8.22 -15.26 -10.80
CA VAL A 44 -7.92 -16.34 -9.85
C VAL A 44 -6.76 -17.18 -10.37
N SER A 45 -5.87 -17.54 -9.47
CA SER A 45 -4.79 -18.49 -9.71
C SER A 45 -5.04 -19.79 -8.98
N TYR A 46 -4.91 -20.90 -9.70
CA TYR A 46 -5.07 -22.24 -9.18
C TYR A 46 -3.76 -23.02 -9.25
N HIS A 47 -3.55 -23.96 -8.34
CA HIS A 47 -2.46 -24.90 -8.46
C HIS A 47 -2.82 -26.03 -9.44
N GLU A 48 -1.83 -26.73 -9.96
CA GLU A 48 -2.04 -27.91 -10.81
C GLU A 48 -2.86 -28.99 -10.09
N GLY A 49 -3.89 -29.49 -10.76
CA GLY A 49 -4.78 -30.54 -10.22
C GLY A 49 -5.87 -30.00 -9.28
N TYR A 50 -6.02 -28.68 -9.16
CA TYR A 50 -7.14 -28.10 -8.41
C TYR A 50 -8.46 -28.36 -9.16
N VAL A 51 -9.39 -29.03 -8.48
CA VAL A 51 -10.76 -29.19 -8.97
C VAL A 51 -11.62 -28.24 -8.12
N PRO A 52 -12.23 -27.21 -8.74
CA PRO A 52 -13.14 -26.33 -8.01
C PRO A 52 -14.25 -27.18 -7.37
N SER A 53 -14.33 -27.13 -6.04
CA SER A 53 -15.45 -27.75 -5.34
C SER A 53 -16.71 -26.99 -5.72
N ALA A 54 -17.75 -27.70 -6.17
CA ALA A 54 -19.06 -27.10 -6.46
C ALA A 54 -19.73 -26.48 -5.22
N SER A 55 -19.16 -26.69 -4.04
CA SER A 55 -19.52 -26.07 -2.79
C SER A 55 -18.52 -24.98 -2.41
N SER A 56 -18.27 -23.98 -3.28
CA SER A 56 -17.88 -22.67 -2.78
C SER A 56 -19.07 -22.21 -1.93
N ALA A 57 -18.93 -22.40 -0.62
CA ALA A 57 -19.98 -22.03 0.31
C ALA A 57 -20.09 -20.52 0.31
N HIS A 58 -20.90 -19.99 -0.59
CA HIS A 58 -21.47 -18.68 -0.37
C HIS A 58 -22.04 -18.71 1.05
N LEU A 59 -21.59 -17.80 1.90
CA LEU A 59 -22.30 -17.58 3.15
C LEU A 59 -23.80 -17.55 2.83
N PRO A 60 -24.67 -18.21 3.61
CA PRO A 60 -26.09 -18.11 3.41
C PRO A 60 -26.45 -16.64 3.24
N PRO A 61 -27.35 -16.28 2.31
CA PRO A 61 -27.70 -14.87 2.03
C PRO A 61 -28.13 -14.09 3.26
N ASP A 62 -28.48 -14.76 4.37
CA ASP A 62 -28.87 -14.16 5.65
C ASP A 62 -27.74 -14.06 6.69
N SER A 63 -26.49 -14.40 6.35
CA SER A 63 -25.39 -14.30 7.32
C SER A 63 -24.97 -12.84 7.51
N LYS A 64 -25.04 -12.35 8.77
CA LYS A 64 -24.56 -11.03 9.14
C LYS A 64 -23.08 -10.87 8.74
N PRO A 65 -22.68 -9.74 8.10
CA PRO A 65 -21.27 -9.49 7.78
C PRO A 65 -20.42 -9.50 9.06
N ALA A 66 -19.14 -9.86 8.95
CA ALA A 66 -18.24 -9.89 10.10
C ALA A 66 -17.98 -8.49 10.66
N LYS A 67 -18.01 -7.48 9.81
CA LYS A 67 -17.91 -6.06 10.16
C LYS A 67 -18.74 -5.24 9.19
N GLU A 68 -19.47 -4.27 9.73
CA GLU A 68 -20.16 -3.24 8.95
C GLU A 68 -19.32 -1.96 8.94
N PHE A 69 -19.33 -1.26 7.81
CA PHE A 69 -18.61 -0.02 7.64
C PHE A 69 -19.58 1.15 7.47
N PRO A 70 -19.30 2.35 8.03
CA PRO A 70 -20.19 3.51 7.96
C PRO A 70 -20.20 4.20 6.59
N PHE A 71 -19.61 3.59 5.58
CA PHE A 71 -19.48 4.09 4.20
C PHE A 71 -19.75 2.97 3.20
N THR A 72 -20.01 3.34 1.95
CA THR A 72 -20.16 2.38 0.85
C THR A 72 -18.78 1.85 0.47
N LEU A 73 -18.68 0.52 0.43
CA LEU A 73 -17.43 -0.14 0.00
C LEU A 73 -17.18 0.10 -1.49
N GLU A 74 -15.92 0.34 -1.83
CA GLU A 74 -15.46 0.35 -3.22
C GLU A 74 -15.60 -1.05 -3.84
N PRO A 75 -15.79 -1.16 -5.17
CA PRO A 75 -15.98 -2.46 -5.83
C PRO A 75 -14.88 -3.48 -5.51
N PHE A 76 -13.61 -3.05 -5.48
CA PHE A 76 -12.50 -3.95 -5.15
C PHE A 76 -12.52 -4.42 -3.68
N GLN A 77 -12.99 -3.57 -2.75
CA GLN A 77 -13.12 -3.94 -1.34
C GLN A 77 -14.21 -4.99 -1.17
N SER A 78 -15.36 -4.79 -1.82
CA SER A 78 -16.48 -5.73 -1.80
C SER A 78 -16.08 -7.09 -2.37
N GLU A 79 -15.36 -7.09 -3.50
CA GLU A 79 -14.92 -8.32 -4.15
C GLU A 79 -13.88 -9.08 -3.32
N ALA A 80 -12.91 -8.36 -2.72
CA ALA A 80 -11.96 -8.96 -1.81
C ALA A 80 -12.64 -9.56 -0.56
N ILE A 81 -13.62 -8.87 0.01
CA ILE A 81 -14.41 -9.37 1.15
C ILE A 81 -15.20 -10.62 0.77
N ASN A 82 -15.74 -10.72 -0.46
CA ASN A 82 -16.39 -11.93 -0.95
C ASN A 82 -15.42 -13.12 -0.96
N CYS A 83 -14.18 -12.93 -1.41
CA CYS A 83 -13.15 -13.98 -1.35
C CYS A 83 -12.87 -14.42 0.09
N LEU A 84 -12.78 -13.48 1.04
CA LEU A 84 -12.60 -13.80 2.47
C LEU A 84 -13.76 -14.61 3.04
N ASN A 85 -15.00 -14.25 2.70
CA ASN A 85 -16.20 -14.95 3.14
C ASN A 85 -16.26 -16.39 2.59
N ASN A 86 -15.66 -16.63 1.42
CA ASN A 86 -15.50 -17.98 0.87
C ASN A 86 -14.34 -18.76 1.50
N GLY A 87 -13.57 -18.14 2.40
CA GLY A 87 -12.40 -18.79 3.03
C GLY A 87 -11.23 -18.93 2.05
N GLU A 88 -11.09 -18.05 1.08
CA GLU A 88 -10.08 -18.10 0.02
C GLU A 88 -9.08 -16.97 0.15
N SER A 89 -7.82 -17.24 -0.24
CA SER A 89 -6.74 -16.25 -0.18
C SER A 89 -6.88 -15.20 -1.28
N VAL A 90 -6.53 -13.94 -0.97
CA VAL A 90 -6.68 -12.82 -1.90
C VAL A 90 -5.46 -11.90 -1.90
N LEU A 91 -5.02 -11.52 -3.09
CA LEU A 91 -4.11 -10.40 -3.34
C LEU A 91 -4.92 -9.18 -3.75
N VAL A 92 -4.87 -8.13 -2.95
CA VAL A 92 -5.48 -6.83 -3.25
C VAL A 92 -4.40 -5.89 -3.75
N SER A 93 -4.47 -5.54 -5.02
CA SER A 93 -3.57 -4.61 -5.67
C SER A 93 -4.30 -3.31 -6.00
N ALA A 94 -4.04 -2.28 -5.23
CA ALA A 94 -4.68 -0.97 -5.37
C ALA A 94 -3.72 0.15 -4.96
N HIS A 95 -3.90 1.34 -5.51
CA HIS A 95 -3.06 2.48 -5.18
C HIS A 95 -3.00 2.77 -3.67
N THR A 96 -1.92 3.43 -3.25
CA THR A 96 -1.83 3.98 -1.89
C THR A 96 -3.01 4.92 -1.65
N SER A 97 -3.57 4.90 -0.46
CA SER A 97 -4.80 5.64 -0.07
C SER A 97 -6.11 5.18 -0.72
N ALA A 98 -6.14 4.06 -1.44
CA ALA A 98 -7.39 3.49 -1.97
C ALA A 98 -8.25 2.78 -0.90
N GLY A 99 -7.78 2.67 0.34
CA GLY A 99 -8.55 2.04 1.42
C GLY A 99 -8.36 0.51 1.53
N LYS A 100 -7.20 -0.04 1.15
CA LYS A 100 -6.88 -1.48 1.29
C LYS A 100 -7.02 -2.00 2.72
N THR A 101 -6.79 -1.16 3.74
CA THR A 101 -6.91 -1.50 5.16
C THR A 101 -8.31 -2.02 5.53
N VAL A 102 -9.35 -1.62 4.81
CA VAL A 102 -10.73 -2.11 5.00
C VAL A 102 -10.81 -3.64 4.88
N VAL A 103 -10.10 -4.21 3.90
CA VAL A 103 -10.06 -5.67 3.69
C VAL A 103 -9.36 -6.37 4.86
N ALA A 104 -8.26 -5.77 5.37
CA ALA A 104 -7.58 -6.29 6.57
C ALA A 104 -8.48 -6.23 7.81
N LEU A 105 -9.16 -5.11 8.04
CA LEU A 105 -10.11 -4.96 9.17
C LEU A 105 -11.22 -6.00 9.11
N TYR A 106 -11.72 -6.29 7.90
CA TYR A 106 -12.74 -7.33 7.73
C TYR A 106 -12.19 -8.74 8.05
N ALA A 107 -10.99 -9.06 7.57
CA ALA A 107 -10.33 -10.35 7.87
C ALA A 107 -10.06 -10.53 9.37
N ILE A 108 -9.64 -9.47 10.06
CA ILE A 108 -9.45 -9.46 11.52
C ILE A 108 -10.79 -9.68 12.23
N ALA A 109 -11.81 -8.89 11.90
CA ALA A 109 -13.15 -9.01 12.49
C ALA A 109 -13.74 -10.42 12.30
N MET A 110 -13.59 -10.99 11.10
CA MET A 110 -14.03 -12.35 10.79
C MET A 110 -13.30 -13.41 11.63
N SER A 111 -11.98 -13.26 11.76
CA SER A 111 -11.17 -14.17 12.57
C SER A 111 -11.57 -14.12 14.05
N LEU A 112 -11.69 -12.91 14.61
CA LEU A 112 -12.07 -12.72 16.02
C LEU A 112 -13.48 -13.24 16.30
N ARG A 113 -14.44 -13.00 15.41
CA ARG A 113 -15.80 -13.55 15.51
C ARG A 113 -15.83 -15.08 15.56
N ASN A 114 -14.93 -15.71 14.81
CA ASN A 114 -14.82 -17.15 14.71
C ASN A 114 -13.89 -17.77 15.78
N ASN A 115 -13.42 -16.99 16.75
CA ASN A 115 -12.42 -17.38 17.75
C ASN A 115 -11.14 -17.97 17.13
N GLN A 116 -10.70 -17.39 16.01
CA GLN A 116 -9.51 -17.79 15.28
C GLN A 116 -8.40 -16.76 15.46
N ARG A 117 -7.14 -17.22 15.35
CA ARG A 117 -5.98 -16.33 15.39
C ARG A 117 -5.68 -15.73 14.02
N VAL A 118 -5.29 -14.46 14.02
CA VAL A 118 -4.86 -13.73 12.83
C VAL A 118 -3.56 -12.98 13.10
N ILE A 119 -2.65 -13.00 12.15
CA ILE A 119 -1.43 -12.20 12.16
C ILE A 119 -1.53 -11.11 11.10
N TYR A 120 -1.20 -9.88 11.50
CA TYR A 120 -0.97 -8.76 10.60
C TYR A 120 0.51 -8.44 10.54
N SER A 121 1.13 -8.74 9.42
CA SER A 121 2.56 -8.55 9.18
C SER A 121 2.82 -7.32 8.34
N SER A 122 3.68 -6.42 8.79
CA SER A 122 4.09 -5.22 8.05
C SER A 122 5.62 -5.14 7.91
N PRO A 123 6.15 -4.42 6.90
CA PRO A 123 7.59 -4.40 6.61
C PRO A 123 8.43 -3.58 7.58
N ILE A 124 7.83 -2.64 8.32
CA ILE A 124 8.57 -1.71 9.18
C ILE A 124 7.88 -1.51 10.53
N LYS A 125 8.70 -1.31 11.58
CA LYS A 125 8.24 -1.13 12.97
C LYS A 125 7.24 0.03 13.13
N ALA A 126 7.51 1.17 12.48
CA ALA A 126 6.65 2.35 12.58
C ALA A 126 5.23 2.04 12.08
N LEU A 127 5.12 1.33 10.96
CA LEU A 127 3.83 0.91 10.42
C LEU A 127 3.13 -0.11 11.32
N SER A 128 3.87 -1.08 11.90
CA SER A 128 3.31 -2.01 12.88
C SER A 128 2.74 -1.27 14.10
N ASN A 129 3.48 -0.29 14.64
CA ASN A 129 3.03 0.51 15.78
C ASN A 129 1.78 1.34 15.45
N GLN A 130 1.73 1.94 14.25
CA GLN A 130 0.57 2.69 13.78
C GLN A 130 -0.64 1.76 13.66
N LYS A 131 -0.50 0.63 12.96
CA LYS A 131 -1.59 -0.34 12.76
C LYS A 131 -2.07 -0.97 14.06
N TYR A 132 -1.19 -1.21 15.02
CA TYR A 132 -1.57 -1.66 16.35
C TYR A 132 -2.51 -0.65 17.03
N ARG A 133 -2.20 0.66 16.99
CA ARG A 133 -3.06 1.70 17.57
C ARG A 133 -4.43 1.74 16.88
N GLU A 134 -4.44 1.80 15.54
CA GLU A 134 -5.67 1.78 14.73
C GLU A 134 -6.54 0.56 15.08
N PHE A 135 -5.95 -0.64 15.15
CA PHE A 135 -6.70 -1.86 15.42
C PHE A 135 -7.13 -1.98 16.89
N LYS A 136 -6.37 -1.41 17.82
CA LYS A 136 -6.73 -1.39 19.25
C LYS A 136 -7.92 -0.49 19.55
N GLU A 137 -8.17 0.54 18.74
CA GLU A 137 -9.38 1.36 18.80
C GLU A 137 -10.63 0.58 18.32
N GLU A 138 -10.45 -0.34 17.37
CA GLU A 138 -11.54 -1.11 16.76
C GLU A 138 -11.82 -2.45 17.46
N PHE A 139 -10.79 -3.08 18.03
CA PHE A 139 -10.86 -4.43 18.59
C PHE A 139 -10.20 -4.47 19.98
N SER A 140 -10.80 -5.23 20.90
CA SER A 140 -10.30 -5.38 22.26
C SER A 140 -9.08 -6.32 22.37
N ASP A 141 -9.03 -7.36 21.52
CA ASP A 141 -8.03 -8.44 21.60
C ASP A 141 -6.96 -8.31 20.50
N VAL A 142 -6.10 -7.30 20.67
CA VAL A 142 -4.99 -6.97 19.74
C VAL A 142 -3.69 -6.86 20.50
N GLY A 143 -2.65 -7.52 20.02
CA GLY A 143 -1.28 -7.46 20.52
C GLY A 143 -0.30 -6.92 19.50
N LEU A 144 0.89 -6.53 19.97
CA LEU A 144 1.98 -6.00 19.15
C LEU A 144 3.27 -6.76 19.44
N MET A 145 3.98 -7.15 18.39
CA MET A 145 5.31 -7.76 18.50
C MET A 145 6.28 -7.15 17.48
N THR A 146 7.19 -6.35 17.98
CA THR A 146 8.30 -5.76 17.18
C THR A 146 9.63 -6.14 17.80
N GLY A 147 10.75 -5.78 17.16
CA GLY A 147 12.09 -6.07 17.74
C GLY A 147 12.33 -5.42 19.10
N ASP A 148 11.63 -4.33 19.43
CA ASP A 148 11.86 -3.53 20.63
C ASP A 148 10.72 -3.62 21.64
N VAL A 149 9.50 -3.97 21.18
CA VAL A 149 8.27 -3.91 22.01
C VAL A 149 7.44 -5.16 21.81
N THR A 150 6.95 -5.70 22.90
CA THR A 150 5.97 -6.80 22.92
C THR A 150 4.82 -6.41 23.86
N ILE A 151 3.59 -6.39 23.34
CA ILE A 151 2.36 -6.09 24.07
C ILE A 151 1.36 -7.21 23.76
N ASP A 152 0.78 -7.81 24.78
CA ASP A 152 -0.24 -8.85 24.68
C ASP A 152 0.12 -9.98 23.66
N PRO A 153 1.21 -10.73 23.85
CA PRO A 153 1.69 -11.72 22.88
C PRO A 153 0.73 -12.90 22.67
N ASN A 154 -0.26 -13.05 23.52
CA ASN A 154 -1.28 -14.09 23.45
C ASN A 154 -2.58 -13.62 22.79
N ALA A 155 -2.67 -12.37 22.38
CA ALA A 155 -3.86 -11.82 21.71
C ALA A 155 -4.20 -12.62 20.45
N SER A 156 -5.48 -12.70 20.12
CA SER A 156 -5.95 -13.41 18.92
C SER A 156 -5.57 -12.68 17.63
N CYS A 157 -5.47 -11.34 17.66
CA CYS A 157 -4.92 -10.53 16.58
C CYS A 157 -3.52 -10.03 16.96
N LEU A 158 -2.48 -10.47 16.27
CA LEU A 158 -1.10 -10.06 16.52
C LEU A 158 -0.56 -9.21 15.36
N VAL A 159 -0.27 -7.95 15.65
CA VAL A 159 0.41 -7.05 14.71
C VAL A 159 1.92 -7.21 14.92
N MET A 160 2.68 -7.42 13.84
CA MET A 160 4.12 -7.63 13.97
C MET A 160 4.89 -7.24 12.70
N THR A 161 6.21 -7.13 12.82
CA THR A 161 7.07 -7.01 11.65
C THR A 161 7.30 -8.37 10.99
N THR A 162 7.60 -8.35 9.68
CA THR A 162 7.80 -9.59 8.90
C THR A 162 8.98 -10.41 9.44
N GLU A 163 10.01 -9.76 9.99
CA GLU A 163 11.15 -10.43 10.62
C GLU A 163 10.74 -11.21 11.87
N ILE A 164 9.85 -10.63 12.69
CA ILE A 164 9.32 -11.30 13.88
C ILE A 164 8.46 -12.49 13.47
N TRP A 165 7.57 -12.31 12.49
CA TRP A 165 6.76 -13.39 11.95
C TRP A 165 7.63 -14.57 11.46
N ARG A 166 8.65 -14.29 10.65
CA ARG A 166 9.61 -15.30 10.22
C ARG A 166 10.31 -16.01 11.41
N SER A 167 10.76 -15.24 12.40
CA SER A 167 11.41 -15.80 13.59
C SER A 167 10.50 -16.75 14.37
N MET A 168 9.21 -16.43 14.51
CA MET A 168 8.22 -17.29 15.17
C MET A 168 8.01 -18.61 14.43
N GLN A 169 8.00 -18.56 13.09
CA GLN A 169 7.89 -19.76 12.26
C GLN A 169 9.10 -20.69 12.46
N TYR A 170 10.31 -20.16 12.46
CA TYR A 170 11.53 -20.94 12.72
C TYR A 170 11.55 -21.55 14.11
N LYS A 171 11.02 -20.87 15.11
CA LYS A 171 10.95 -21.36 16.49
C LYS A 171 9.82 -22.39 16.72
N GLY A 172 8.92 -22.56 15.76
CA GLY A 172 7.78 -23.46 15.88
C GLY A 172 6.79 -23.04 16.98
N SER A 173 6.56 -21.75 17.14
CA SER A 173 5.63 -21.18 18.14
C SER A 173 4.25 -21.82 18.06
N GLU A 174 3.58 -22.03 19.21
CA GLU A 174 2.21 -22.54 19.27
C GLU A 174 1.22 -21.64 18.53
N VAL A 175 1.43 -20.33 18.58
CA VAL A 175 0.63 -19.32 17.85
C VAL A 175 0.58 -19.66 16.34
N VAL A 176 1.69 -20.16 15.77
CA VAL A 176 1.76 -20.51 14.35
C VAL A 176 0.85 -21.70 14.01
N ARG A 177 0.63 -22.63 14.95
CA ARG A 177 -0.21 -23.82 14.72
C ARG A 177 -1.70 -23.51 14.71
N GLU A 178 -2.12 -22.51 15.46
CA GLU A 178 -3.53 -22.09 15.62
C GLU A 178 -3.95 -21.01 14.63
N LEU A 179 -3.06 -20.64 13.72
CA LEU A 179 -3.23 -19.52 12.82
C LEU A 179 -4.20 -19.84 11.69
N ALA A 180 -5.27 -19.06 11.57
CA ALA A 180 -6.22 -19.16 10.48
C ALA A 180 -5.92 -18.21 9.33
N TRP A 181 -5.54 -16.97 9.64
CA TRP A 181 -5.31 -15.93 8.65
C TRP A 181 -3.99 -15.21 8.86
N VAL A 182 -3.31 -14.90 7.76
CA VAL A 182 -2.14 -14.02 7.72
C VAL A 182 -2.41 -12.88 6.76
N VAL A 183 -2.40 -11.66 7.28
CA VAL A 183 -2.45 -10.45 6.49
C VAL A 183 -1.01 -9.96 6.28
N PHE A 184 -0.58 -9.92 5.04
CA PHE A 184 0.69 -9.35 4.62
C PHE A 184 0.44 -7.96 4.04
N ASP A 185 0.88 -6.93 4.76
CA ASP A 185 0.75 -5.56 4.30
C ASP A 185 2.00 -5.11 3.53
N GLU A 186 1.78 -4.23 2.55
CA GLU A 186 2.83 -3.64 1.71
C GLU A 186 3.72 -4.69 1.01
N VAL A 187 3.08 -5.68 0.37
CA VAL A 187 3.76 -6.81 -0.31
C VAL A 187 4.81 -6.37 -1.35
N HIS A 188 4.66 -5.18 -1.93
CA HIS A 188 5.64 -4.66 -2.88
C HIS A 188 7.07 -4.48 -2.31
N TYR A 189 7.24 -4.48 -0.97
CA TYR A 189 8.54 -4.56 -0.32
C TYR A 189 9.30 -5.88 -0.57
N MET A 190 8.66 -6.90 -1.14
CA MET A 190 9.36 -8.09 -1.64
C MET A 190 10.45 -7.77 -2.68
N ARG A 191 10.35 -6.63 -3.35
CA ARG A 191 11.38 -6.16 -4.31
C ARG A 191 12.62 -5.55 -3.65
N ASP A 192 12.56 -5.29 -2.34
CA ASP A 192 13.72 -4.81 -1.59
C ASP A 192 14.81 -5.91 -1.54
N ARG A 193 16.04 -5.55 -1.86
CA ARG A 193 17.17 -6.50 -1.96
C ARG A 193 17.51 -7.17 -0.63
N GLU A 194 17.33 -6.48 0.47
CA GLU A 194 17.67 -6.97 1.82
C GLU A 194 16.47 -7.67 2.48
N ARG A 195 15.28 -7.14 2.30
CA ARG A 195 14.06 -7.61 2.98
C ARG A 195 13.24 -8.60 2.17
N GLY A 196 13.41 -8.65 0.85
CA GLY A 196 12.64 -9.53 -0.02
C GLY A 196 12.72 -11.00 0.38
N VAL A 197 13.91 -11.47 0.72
CA VAL A 197 14.14 -12.85 1.19
C VAL A 197 13.35 -13.16 2.47
N VAL A 198 13.24 -12.19 3.40
CA VAL A 198 12.46 -12.35 4.64
C VAL A 198 10.99 -12.58 4.31
N TRP A 199 10.47 -11.84 3.34
CA TRP A 199 9.11 -11.94 2.84
C TRP A 199 8.82 -13.30 2.19
N GLU A 200 9.68 -13.72 1.27
CA GLU A 200 9.56 -15.02 0.60
C GLU A 200 9.57 -16.17 1.60
N GLN A 201 10.53 -16.18 2.51
CA GLN A 201 10.63 -17.20 3.56
C GLN A 201 9.39 -17.22 4.45
N SER A 202 8.94 -16.03 4.88
CA SER A 202 7.75 -15.89 5.73
C SER A 202 6.49 -16.41 5.06
N ASN A 203 6.36 -16.26 3.76
CA ASN A 203 5.25 -16.81 3.00
C ASN A 203 5.38 -18.32 2.86
N VAL A 204 6.51 -18.84 2.36
CA VAL A 204 6.73 -20.28 2.10
C VAL A 204 6.59 -21.12 3.37
N MET A 205 7.03 -20.59 4.52
CA MET A 205 6.98 -21.29 5.82
C MET A 205 5.64 -21.17 6.53
N ALA A 206 4.72 -20.35 6.02
CA ALA A 206 3.41 -20.19 6.64
C ALA A 206 2.64 -21.53 6.65
N PRO A 207 1.81 -21.78 7.68
CA PRO A 207 1.06 -23.02 7.78
C PRO A 207 0.16 -23.25 6.57
N LYS A 208 0.13 -24.47 6.06
CA LYS A 208 -0.67 -24.81 4.86
C LYS A 208 -2.17 -24.64 5.04
N ASN A 209 -2.64 -24.70 6.28
CA ASN A 209 -4.05 -24.53 6.61
C ASN A 209 -4.47 -23.05 6.75
N SER A 210 -3.49 -22.15 6.80
CA SER A 210 -3.78 -20.71 6.86
C SER A 210 -4.25 -20.16 5.53
N ARG A 211 -5.01 -19.09 5.58
CA ARG A 211 -5.42 -18.28 4.43
C ARG A 211 -4.68 -16.93 4.47
N PHE A 212 -4.58 -16.31 3.32
CA PHE A 212 -3.72 -15.16 3.16
C PHE A 212 -4.48 -13.97 2.59
N VAL A 213 -4.20 -12.80 3.14
CA VAL A 213 -4.58 -11.51 2.58
C VAL A 213 -3.29 -10.76 2.27
N PHE A 214 -3.05 -10.52 1.00
CA PHE A 214 -1.90 -9.74 0.55
C PHE A 214 -2.36 -8.36 0.14
N LEU A 215 -1.87 -7.32 0.81
CA LEU A 215 -2.17 -5.93 0.49
C LEU A 215 -0.96 -5.29 -0.18
N SER A 216 -1.14 -4.73 -1.36
CA SER A 216 -0.06 -4.14 -2.12
C SER A 216 -0.47 -2.86 -2.82
N ALA A 217 0.50 -1.97 -3.04
CA ALA A 217 0.39 -1.01 -4.12
C ALA A 217 0.27 -1.74 -5.48
N THR A 218 0.00 -1.02 -6.56
CA THR A 218 -0.10 -1.63 -7.89
C THR A 218 1.15 -2.44 -8.25
N VAL A 219 0.95 -3.73 -8.55
CA VAL A 219 2.01 -4.69 -8.88
C VAL A 219 1.83 -5.15 -10.33
N PRO A 220 2.81 -4.91 -11.23
CA PRO A 220 2.67 -5.28 -12.64
C PRO A 220 2.61 -6.79 -12.88
N ASN A 221 3.18 -7.61 -11.97
CA ASN A 221 3.22 -9.06 -12.05
C ASN A 221 2.35 -9.76 -10.99
N ALA A 222 1.16 -9.20 -10.69
CA ALA A 222 0.23 -9.73 -9.70
C ALA A 222 -0.17 -11.19 -9.99
N LYS A 223 -0.34 -11.55 -11.27
CA LYS A 223 -0.68 -12.91 -11.70
C LYS A 223 0.41 -13.92 -11.35
N GLU A 224 1.66 -13.61 -11.67
CA GLU A 224 2.82 -14.48 -11.36
C GLU A 224 2.97 -14.69 -9.85
N PHE A 225 2.74 -13.63 -9.08
CA PHE A 225 2.75 -13.71 -7.61
C PHE A 225 1.65 -14.65 -7.09
N ALA A 226 0.43 -14.49 -7.57
CA ALA A 226 -0.70 -15.33 -7.14
C ALA A 226 -0.53 -16.79 -7.60
N ASP A 227 0.01 -17.04 -8.79
CA ASP A 227 0.35 -18.37 -9.28
C ASP A 227 1.40 -19.04 -8.38
N TRP A 228 2.42 -18.29 -7.95
CA TRP A 228 3.41 -18.78 -7.00
C TRP A 228 2.80 -19.11 -5.64
N VAL A 229 1.96 -18.25 -5.07
CA VAL A 229 1.25 -18.49 -3.80
C VAL A 229 0.36 -19.73 -3.91
N ALA A 230 -0.44 -19.83 -4.98
CA ALA A 230 -1.33 -20.95 -5.21
C ALA A 230 -0.56 -22.29 -5.30
N LYS A 231 0.61 -22.28 -5.95
CA LYS A 231 1.48 -23.46 -6.08
C LYS A 231 2.11 -23.87 -4.75
N VAL A 232 2.60 -22.90 -3.96
CA VAL A 232 3.26 -23.15 -2.67
C VAL A 232 2.28 -23.69 -1.63
N HIS A 233 1.11 -23.07 -1.52
CA HIS A 233 0.13 -23.41 -0.47
C HIS A 233 -0.94 -24.40 -0.93
N LYS A 234 -0.99 -24.75 -2.22
CA LYS A 234 -1.98 -25.67 -2.83
C LYS A 234 -3.42 -25.22 -2.57
N GLN A 235 -3.67 -23.94 -2.69
CA GLN A 235 -4.99 -23.32 -2.52
C GLN A 235 -5.19 -22.20 -3.54
N PRO A 236 -6.43 -21.86 -3.89
CA PRO A 236 -6.70 -20.73 -4.78
C PRO A 236 -6.16 -19.43 -4.21
N CYS A 237 -5.64 -18.57 -5.08
CA CYS A 237 -5.27 -17.20 -4.73
C CYS A 237 -5.96 -16.24 -5.70
N HIS A 238 -6.89 -15.46 -5.18
CA HIS A 238 -7.60 -14.44 -5.92
C HIS A 238 -6.74 -13.19 -6.10
N ILE A 239 -6.94 -12.50 -7.21
CA ILE A 239 -6.30 -11.23 -7.52
C ILE A 239 -7.41 -10.22 -7.73
N VAL A 240 -7.52 -9.26 -6.84
CA VAL A 240 -8.47 -8.16 -6.94
C VAL A 240 -7.67 -6.89 -7.17
N TYR A 241 -7.87 -6.26 -8.31
CA TYR A 241 -7.06 -5.15 -8.75
C TYR A 241 -7.92 -3.98 -9.22
N THR A 242 -7.48 -2.77 -8.91
CA THR A 242 -8.09 -1.54 -9.40
C THR A 242 -7.03 -0.51 -9.75
N ASP A 243 -7.21 0.15 -10.89
CA ASP A 243 -6.42 1.33 -11.30
C ASP A 243 -7.00 2.63 -10.76
N TYR A 244 -8.17 2.57 -10.12
CA TYR A 244 -8.79 3.75 -9.56
C TYR A 244 -7.94 4.35 -8.44
N ARG A 245 -7.67 5.64 -8.56
CA ARG A 245 -6.95 6.42 -7.58
C ARG A 245 -7.84 7.55 -7.07
N PRO A 246 -8.35 7.48 -5.82
CA PRO A 246 -9.20 8.51 -5.25
C PRO A 246 -8.57 9.91 -5.29
N THR A 247 -7.26 9.96 -5.01
CA THR A 247 -6.49 11.21 -5.12
C THR A 247 -5.62 11.17 -6.37
N PRO A 248 -5.90 11.99 -7.40
CA PRO A 248 -5.11 12.00 -8.63
C PRO A 248 -3.64 12.30 -8.37
N LEU A 249 -2.73 11.53 -8.98
CA LEU A 249 -1.30 11.78 -8.94
C LEU A 249 -0.88 12.51 -10.20
N GLN A 250 -0.29 13.70 -10.03
CA GLN A 250 0.30 14.46 -11.12
C GLN A 250 1.82 14.40 -11.02
N HIS A 251 2.48 13.98 -12.09
CA HIS A 251 3.92 13.93 -12.17
C HIS A 251 4.44 15.18 -12.88
N TYR A 252 5.43 15.83 -12.28
CA TYR A 252 6.11 16.98 -12.87
C TYR A 252 7.58 16.64 -13.05
N ILE A 253 8.12 16.90 -14.24
CA ILE A 253 9.55 16.75 -14.53
C ILE A 253 10.19 18.13 -14.35
N PHE A 254 11.22 18.20 -13.53
CA PHE A 254 12.05 19.38 -13.37
C PHE A 254 13.39 19.16 -14.08
N PRO A 255 13.65 19.87 -15.21
CA PRO A 255 14.94 19.74 -15.91
C PRO A 255 16.07 20.31 -15.04
N ALA A 256 17.15 19.57 -14.89
CA ALA A 256 18.35 20.04 -14.21
C ALA A 256 18.91 21.27 -14.96
N GLY A 257 19.12 22.39 -14.24
CA GLY A 257 19.63 23.65 -14.81
C GLY A 257 18.54 24.65 -15.22
N GLY A 258 17.26 24.34 -15.08
CA GLY A 258 16.19 25.32 -15.25
C GLY A 258 16.22 26.38 -14.14
N LYS A 259 16.24 27.65 -14.50
CA LYS A 259 16.28 28.78 -13.55
C LYS A 259 14.94 29.07 -12.87
N GLU A 260 13.83 28.49 -13.34
CA GLU A 260 12.51 28.72 -12.77
C GLU A 260 11.73 27.40 -12.67
N ILE A 261 11.31 27.07 -11.46
CA ILE A 261 10.28 26.05 -11.23
C ILE A 261 8.97 26.68 -11.70
N MET A 262 8.28 26.07 -12.67
CA MET A 262 6.95 26.55 -13.07
C MET A 262 5.94 26.57 -11.91
N MET A 263 6.16 25.77 -10.86
CA MET A 263 5.44 25.90 -9.57
C MET A 263 5.80 27.18 -8.79
N ALA A 264 6.88 27.90 -9.17
CA ALA A 264 7.34 29.09 -8.46
C ALA A 264 6.39 30.29 -8.54
N LYS A 265 5.38 30.24 -9.40
CA LYS A 265 4.41 31.35 -9.58
C LYS A 265 3.07 31.16 -8.88
N MET A 266 2.82 30.02 -8.23
CA MET A 266 1.55 29.82 -7.52
C MET A 266 1.74 30.03 -6.02
N ASP A 267 1.44 31.22 -5.53
CA ASP A 267 1.07 31.43 -4.15
C ASP A 267 -0.32 30.85 -3.96
N LEU A 268 -0.40 29.79 -3.14
CA LEU A 268 -1.65 29.11 -2.84
C LEU A 268 -2.28 29.63 -1.54
N ASN A 269 -1.52 30.38 -0.73
CA ASN A 269 -1.91 30.93 0.55
C ASN A 269 -2.03 32.45 0.49
N ASP A 270 -3.01 32.98 1.19
CA ASP A 270 -3.16 34.42 1.43
C ASP A 270 -2.16 34.91 2.51
N ASP A 271 -2.19 36.20 2.83
CA ASP A 271 -1.22 36.80 3.74
C ASP A 271 -1.48 36.42 5.20
N ASP A 272 -2.72 36.17 5.61
CA ASP A 272 -3.07 35.70 6.95
C ASP A 272 -2.60 34.26 7.16
N GLU A 273 -2.82 33.39 6.17
CA GLU A 273 -2.31 32.00 6.18
C GLU A 273 -0.77 31.96 6.26
N LYS A 274 -0.08 32.85 5.51
CA LYS A 274 1.39 32.97 5.56
C LYS A 274 1.88 33.39 6.94
N GLY A 275 1.17 34.30 7.62
CA GLY A 275 1.48 34.72 8.99
C GLY A 275 1.34 33.59 10.01
N ASN A 276 0.27 32.81 9.89
CA ASN A 276 0.02 31.64 10.73
C ASN A 276 1.12 30.58 10.53
N ILE A 277 1.52 30.31 9.31
CA ILE A 277 2.61 29.38 8.99
C ILE A 277 3.92 29.82 9.59
N GLU A 278 4.27 31.12 9.50
CA GLU A 278 5.48 31.65 10.13
C GLU A 278 5.47 31.45 11.63
N THR A 279 4.36 31.74 12.28
CA THR A 279 4.23 31.59 13.75
C THR A 279 4.42 30.13 14.18
N ILE A 280 3.75 29.20 13.53
CA ILE A 280 3.88 27.75 13.83
C ILE A 280 5.31 27.27 13.54
N PHE A 281 5.88 27.67 12.41
CA PHE A 281 7.22 27.28 11.99
C PHE A 281 8.27 27.73 13.01
N TRP A 282 8.30 29.01 13.37
CA TRP A 282 9.30 29.53 14.29
C TRP A 282 9.12 28.99 15.71
N SER A 283 7.88 28.81 16.17
CA SER A 283 7.62 28.16 17.46
C SER A 283 8.21 26.75 17.55
N ALA A 284 8.14 26.00 16.45
CA ALA A 284 8.76 24.67 16.39
C ALA A 284 10.29 24.76 16.28
N MET A 285 10.81 25.73 15.53
CA MET A 285 12.27 25.92 15.38
C MET A 285 12.95 26.34 16.68
N ASP A 286 12.23 26.96 17.62
CA ASP A 286 12.79 27.31 18.94
C ASP A 286 13.20 26.09 19.76
N MET A 287 12.67 24.90 19.43
CA MET A 287 13.06 23.64 20.06
C MET A 287 14.38 23.05 19.49
N LEU A 288 14.92 23.62 18.41
CA LEU A 288 16.17 23.16 17.80
C LEU A 288 17.40 23.82 18.40
N SER A 289 18.53 23.11 18.34
CA SER A 289 19.83 23.68 18.64
C SER A 289 20.20 24.80 17.64
N ASP A 290 21.09 25.72 18.06
CA ASP A 290 21.53 26.82 17.20
C ASP A 290 22.27 26.34 15.93
N ASP A 291 22.86 25.15 15.97
CA ASP A 291 23.53 24.57 14.83
C ASP A 291 22.51 23.94 13.85
N ASP A 292 21.46 23.28 14.36
CA ASP A 292 20.40 22.71 13.53
C ASP A 292 19.56 23.80 12.83
N LYS A 293 19.36 24.96 13.49
CA LYS A 293 18.68 26.13 12.89
C LYS A 293 19.38 26.65 11.65
N LYS A 294 20.69 26.48 11.53
CA LYS A 294 21.52 26.92 10.40
C LYS A 294 21.47 25.96 9.19
N LEU A 295 20.86 24.80 9.34
CA LEU A 295 20.79 23.84 8.26
C LEU A 295 19.98 24.38 7.08
N SER A 296 20.45 24.11 5.86
CA SER A 296 19.79 24.52 4.63
C SER A 296 18.36 23.97 4.51
N GLN A 297 18.04 22.86 5.18
CA GLN A 297 16.68 22.33 5.24
C GLN A 297 15.72 23.30 5.92
N VAL A 298 16.13 23.96 6.99
CA VAL A 298 15.31 24.92 7.71
C VAL A 298 15.10 26.19 6.88
N SER A 299 16.18 26.78 6.37
CA SER A 299 16.12 28.03 5.58
C SER A 299 15.34 27.89 4.28
N ASN A 300 15.42 26.74 3.62
CA ASN A 300 14.75 26.51 2.34
C ASN A 300 13.29 26.07 2.50
N MET A 301 12.88 25.55 3.66
CA MET A 301 11.53 25.05 3.88
C MET A 301 10.50 26.14 4.04
N LEU A 302 10.77 27.15 4.87
CA LEU A 302 9.81 28.22 5.18
C LEU A 302 9.25 28.92 3.93
N PRO A 303 10.06 29.30 2.91
CA PRO A 303 9.55 29.92 1.69
C PRO A 303 8.57 29.02 0.93
N LEU A 304 8.72 27.70 0.97
CA LEU A 304 7.81 26.75 0.35
C LEU A 304 6.50 26.63 1.14
N LEU A 305 6.61 26.50 2.45
CA LEU A 305 5.45 26.39 3.35
C LEU A 305 4.54 27.61 3.23
N LYS A 306 5.11 28.82 3.24
CA LYS A 306 4.36 30.09 3.04
C LYS A 306 3.57 30.12 1.74
N ARG A 307 3.99 29.37 0.74
CA ARG A 307 3.29 29.23 -0.55
C ARG A 307 2.29 28.08 -0.56
N GLY A 308 2.05 27.45 0.58
CA GLY A 308 1.16 26.31 0.69
C GLY A 308 1.73 25.01 0.13
N ILE A 309 3.07 24.91 0.02
CA ILE A 309 3.77 23.75 -0.53
C ILE A 309 4.60 23.09 0.59
N GLY A 310 4.27 21.85 0.93
CA GLY A 310 5.06 21.02 1.85
C GLY A 310 5.89 19.99 1.08
N VAL A 311 7.13 19.77 1.54
CA VAL A 311 8.00 18.71 1.01
C VAL A 311 8.30 17.75 2.16
N HIS A 312 7.90 16.49 2.03
CA HIS A 312 8.08 15.47 3.06
C HIS A 312 8.92 14.31 2.52
N HIS A 313 10.04 14.00 3.17
CA HIS A 313 10.89 12.86 2.81
C HIS A 313 11.68 12.34 4.02
N SER A 314 12.22 11.14 3.92
CA SER A 314 12.93 10.46 5.02
C SER A 314 14.17 11.21 5.54
N GLY A 315 14.81 12.02 4.72
CA GLY A 315 16.01 12.80 5.06
C GLY A 315 15.76 14.16 5.72
N LEU A 316 14.50 14.53 6.00
CA LEU A 316 14.20 15.75 6.76
C LEU A 316 14.40 15.53 8.25
N LEU A 317 14.72 16.61 8.94
CA LEU A 317 14.70 16.64 10.41
C LEU A 317 13.33 16.23 10.93
N PRO A 318 13.25 15.44 12.03
CA PRO A 318 11.97 15.00 12.59
C PRO A 318 11.00 16.15 12.87
N ILE A 319 11.49 17.24 13.44
CA ILE A 319 10.68 18.43 13.75
C ILE A 319 10.09 19.09 12.49
N LEU A 320 10.82 19.10 11.36
CA LEU A 320 10.31 19.64 10.11
C LEU A 320 9.20 18.76 9.53
N LYS A 321 9.27 17.43 9.71
CA LYS A 321 8.20 16.53 9.31
C LYS A 321 6.93 16.80 10.10
N GLU A 322 7.06 16.94 11.42
CA GLU A 322 5.94 17.22 12.32
C GLU A 322 5.28 18.56 11.98
N VAL A 323 6.07 19.61 11.75
CA VAL A 323 5.55 20.92 11.32
C VAL A 323 4.77 20.80 10.00
N ILE A 324 5.29 20.07 9.02
CA ILE A 324 4.62 19.89 7.73
C ILE A 324 3.31 19.13 7.92
N GLU A 325 3.29 18.11 8.77
CA GLU A 325 2.09 17.31 9.05
C GLU A 325 1.02 18.17 9.76
N ILE A 326 1.40 18.97 10.75
CA ILE A 326 0.50 19.91 11.44
C ILE A 326 -0.08 20.92 10.46
N LEU A 327 0.77 21.59 9.68
CA LEU A 327 0.34 22.59 8.70
C LEU A 327 -0.56 21.99 7.60
N PHE A 328 -0.36 20.72 7.27
CA PHE A 328 -1.22 20.01 6.32
C PHE A 328 -2.58 19.68 6.94
N GLN A 329 -2.62 19.25 8.20
CA GLN A 329 -3.87 18.98 8.93
C GLN A 329 -4.70 20.25 9.12
N GLU A 330 -4.06 21.38 9.39
CA GLU A 330 -4.70 22.70 9.50
C GLU A 330 -5.13 23.28 8.12
N GLY A 331 -4.86 22.57 7.03
CA GLY A 331 -5.20 23.03 5.67
C GLY A 331 -4.36 24.20 5.16
N LEU A 332 -3.28 24.58 5.87
CA LEU A 332 -2.34 25.63 5.47
C LEU A 332 -1.36 25.18 4.40
N ILE A 333 -1.13 23.87 4.26
CA ILE A 333 -0.43 23.28 3.13
C ILE A 333 -1.47 22.73 2.16
N LYS A 334 -1.53 23.33 0.98
CA LYS A 334 -2.47 22.99 -0.10
C LYS A 334 -1.90 21.87 -1.00
N ARG A 335 -0.57 21.70 -1.02
CA ARG A 335 0.13 20.64 -1.78
C ARG A 335 1.25 20.02 -0.95
N LEU A 336 1.18 18.72 -0.75
CA LEU A 336 2.22 17.95 -0.08
C LEU A 336 2.95 17.07 -1.10
N GLN A 337 4.27 17.21 -1.19
CA GLN A 337 5.12 16.43 -2.08
C GLN A 337 5.92 15.41 -1.26
N TYR A 338 5.71 14.14 -1.50
CA TYR A 338 6.53 13.06 -0.94
C TYR A 338 7.71 12.75 -1.86
N TRP A 339 8.92 12.81 -1.31
CA TRP A 339 10.12 12.32 -1.99
C TRP A 339 10.50 10.97 -1.41
N VAL A 340 10.37 9.92 -2.21
CA VAL A 340 11.01 8.64 -1.93
C VAL A 340 12.35 8.65 -2.63
N LYS A 341 13.43 8.69 -1.85
CA LYS A 341 14.78 8.55 -2.39
C LYS A 341 14.93 7.08 -2.79
N HIS A 342 14.72 6.76 -4.05
CA HIS A 342 15.27 5.51 -4.58
C HIS A 342 16.78 5.70 -4.62
N ALA A 343 17.49 4.98 -3.75
CA ALA A 343 18.92 4.82 -3.88
C ALA A 343 19.16 4.08 -5.22
N CYS A 344 19.86 4.76 -6.14
CA CYS A 344 20.45 4.13 -7.32
C CYS A 344 21.53 3.13 -6.90
#